data_d198cb237c2f013ea33c6fa56a8608a6
#
_entry.id   d198cb237c2f013ea33c6fa56a8608a6
#
_cell.length_a   1.000
_cell.length_b   1.000
_cell.length_c   1.000
_cell.angle_alpha   90.00
_cell.angle_beta   90.00
_cell.angle_gamma   90.00
#
_symmetry.space_group_name_H-M   'P 1'
#
loop_
_entity.id
_entity.type
_entity.pdbx_description
1 polymer ?
#
loop_
_entity_poly.entity_id
_entity_poly.type
_entity_poly.pdbx_seq_one_letter_code
_entity_poly.pdbx_strand_id
1 'polypeptide(L)'
;DGLVAFDNKFHTYQRMTSGQLSGGEVRIAEMYMVLNSDAEFCILDEPFSNVAPKYVEMMQQLIQQHKATKGIIISDHMYEQVMDITDDLFLLRDGYTFPIKCREDLIHHGYILR
;
A
#
# COMPACT_ATOMS: atom_id res chain seq x y z
N ASP A 1 6.16 -18.16 -2.90
CA ASP A 1 6.01 -16.80 -2.37
C ASP A 1 4.79 -16.15 -2.99
N GLY A 2 4.08 -15.35 -2.21
CA GLY A 2 2.79 -14.76 -2.62
C GLY A 2 2.90 -13.83 -3.83
N LEU A 3 4.02 -13.14 -3.98
CA LEU A 3 4.27 -12.22 -5.08
C LEU A 3 4.41 -12.97 -6.41
N VAL A 4 5.16 -14.06 -6.42
CA VAL A 4 5.32 -14.91 -7.61
C VAL A 4 3.98 -15.52 -8.01
N ALA A 5 3.20 -15.98 -7.01
CA ALA A 5 1.87 -16.52 -7.27
C ALA A 5 0.93 -15.46 -7.87
N PHE A 6 1.05 -14.21 -7.41
CA PHE A 6 0.27 -13.11 -7.97
C PHE A 6 0.69 -12.81 -9.42
N ASP A 7 1.98 -12.75 -9.71
CA ASP A 7 2.46 -12.50 -11.06
C ASP A 7 1.89 -13.54 -12.05
N ASN A 8 1.86 -14.80 -11.65
CA ASN A 8 1.28 -15.86 -12.48
C ASN A 8 -0.21 -15.68 -12.70
N LYS A 9 -0.93 -15.19 -11.68
CA LYS A 9 -2.37 -14.94 -11.76
C LYS A 9 -2.70 -13.66 -12.52
N PHE A 10 -1.81 -12.67 -12.52
CA PHE A 10 -2.06 -11.38 -13.15
C PHE A 10 -2.37 -11.51 -14.63
N HIS A 11 -1.66 -12.38 -15.32
CA HIS A 11 -1.94 -12.64 -16.74
C HIS A 11 -3.34 -13.24 -16.97
N THR A 12 -3.83 -14.01 -16.00
CA THR A 12 -5.21 -14.50 -16.02
C THR A 12 -6.18 -13.36 -15.78
N TYR A 13 -5.91 -12.50 -14.81
CA TYR A 13 -6.74 -11.36 -14.47
C TYR A 13 -6.89 -10.38 -15.64
N GLN A 14 -5.85 -10.18 -16.43
CA GLN A 14 -5.92 -9.32 -17.61
C GLN A 14 -6.96 -9.76 -18.64
N ARG A 15 -7.32 -11.05 -18.65
CA ARG A 15 -8.32 -11.61 -19.56
C ARG A 15 -9.72 -11.60 -18.97
N MET A 16 -9.86 -11.27 -17.69
CA MET A 16 -11.14 -11.24 -17.00
C MET A 16 -11.72 -9.84 -17.05
N THR A 17 -13.05 -9.77 -17.07
CA THR A 17 -13.71 -8.47 -16.90
C THR A 17 -13.65 -8.08 -15.42
N SER A 18 -13.76 -6.78 -15.13
CA SER A 18 -13.73 -6.28 -13.76
C SER A 18 -14.79 -6.93 -12.86
N GLY A 19 -15.90 -7.40 -13.41
CA GLY A 19 -16.94 -8.09 -12.66
C GLY A 19 -16.59 -9.52 -12.26
N GLN A 20 -15.50 -10.09 -12.82
CA GLN A 20 -15.05 -11.44 -12.50
C GLN A 20 -13.99 -11.47 -11.39
N LEU A 21 -13.52 -10.31 -10.97
CA LEU A 21 -12.51 -10.17 -9.90
C LEU A 21 -13.19 -9.79 -8.59
N SER A 22 -12.66 -10.28 -7.46
CA SER A 22 -13.04 -9.78 -6.15
C SER A 22 -12.54 -8.35 -5.97
N GLY A 23 -13.10 -7.61 -5.01
CA GLY A 23 -12.65 -6.25 -4.71
C GLY A 23 -11.17 -6.17 -4.37
N GLY A 24 -10.66 -7.12 -3.61
CA GLY A 24 -9.24 -7.19 -3.26
C GLY A 24 -8.35 -7.48 -4.46
N GLU A 25 -8.79 -8.38 -5.33
CA GLU A 25 -8.05 -8.72 -6.54
C GLU A 25 -7.99 -7.54 -7.51
N VAL A 26 -9.06 -6.78 -7.67
CA VAL A 26 -9.08 -5.56 -8.49
C VAL A 26 -8.07 -4.56 -7.94
N ARG A 27 -8.04 -4.35 -6.64
CA ARG A 27 -7.11 -3.40 -6.00
C ARG A 27 -5.65 -3.80 -6.21
N ILE A 28 -5.33 -5.09 -6.07
CA ILE A 28 -3.98 -5.58 -6.33
C ILE A 28 -3.60 -5.39 -7.79
N ALA A 29 -4.52 -5.71 -8.71
CA ALA A 29 -4.28 -5.53 -10.14
C ALA A 29 -4.00 -4.06 -10.49
N GLU A 30 -4.79 -3.14 -9.93
CA GLU A 30 -4.58 -1.70 -10.11
C GLU A 30 -3.23 -1.25 -9.56
N MET A 31 -2.87 -1.69 -8.36
CA MET A 31 -1.58 -1.37 -7.76
C MET A 31 -0.43 -1.93 -8.59
N TYR A 32 -0.55 -3.16 -9.05
CA TYR A 32 0.46 -3.78 -9.90
C TYR A 32 0.69 -2.96 -11.18
N MET A 33 -0.37 -2.51 -11.81
CA MET A 33 -0.28 -1.70 -13.02
C MET A 33 0.42 -0.37 -12.75
N VAL A 34 0.06 0.31 -11.68
CA VAL A 34 0.65 1.60 -11.30
C VAL A 34 2.14 1.44 -10.98
N LEU A 35 2.49 0.44 -10.18
CA LEU A 35 3.88 0.22 -9.77
C LEU A 35 4.78 -0.23 -10.92
N ASN A 36 4.24 -0.90 -11.92
CA ASN A 36 5.00 -1.34 -13.10
C ASN A 36 4.94 -0.35 -14.27
N SER A 37 4.32 0.82 -14.08
CA SER A 37 4.32 1.88 -15.09
C SER A 37 5.72 2.50 -15.20
N ASP A 38 5.91 3.31 -16.25
CA ASP A 38 7.16 4.04 -16.47
C ASP A 38 7.32 5.27 -15.56
N ALA A 39 6.34 5.57 -14.73
CA ALA A 39 6.39 6.71 -13.83
C ALA A 39 7.49 6.54 -12.78
N GLU A 40 8.22 7.61 -12.52
CA GLU A 40 9.26 7.64 -11.49
C GLU A 40 8.68 7.72 -10.08
N PHE A 41 7.47 8.26 -9.95
CA PHE A 41 6.77 8.42 -8.69
C PHE A 41 5.35 7.89 -8.80
N CYS A 42 4.89 7.25 -7.73
CA CYS A 42 3.53 6.74 -7.64
C CYS A 42 2.89 7.22 -6.33
N ILE A 43 1.61 7.53 -6.40
CA ILE A 43 0.81 7.90 -5.22
C ILE A 43 -0.26 6.83 -5.04
N LEU A 44 -0.27 6.23 -3.86
CA LEU A 44 -1.25 5.23 -3.47
C LEU A 44 -2.13 5.80 -2.36
N ASP A 45 -3.38 6.07 -2.70
CA ASP A 45 -4.34 6.66 -1.76
C ASP A 45 -5.19 5.56 -1.13
N GLU A 46 -5.03 5.38 0.17
CA GLU A 46 -5.72 4.39 0.99
C GLU A 46 -5.68 2.97 0.40
N PRO A 47 -4.48 2.46 0.03
CA PRO A 47 -4.39 1.16 -0.63
C PRO A 47 -4.81 -0.01 0.25
N PHE A 48 -4.69 0.11 1.58
CA PHE A 48 -4.96 -0.99 2.51
C PHE A 48 -6.39 -0.98 3.08
N SER A 49 -7.17 0.05 2.77
CA SER A 49 -8.52 0.20 3.33
C SER A 49 -9.47 -0.83 2.74
N ASN A 50 -10.25 -1.50 3.62
CA ASN A 50 -11.27 -2.47 3.22
C ASN A 50 -10.72 -3.62 2.36
N VAL A 51 -9.51 -4.07 2.67
CA VAL A 51 -8.84 -5.15 1.96
C VAL A 51 -8.55 -6.28 2.93
N ALA A 52 -8.79 -7.52 2.51
CA ALA A 52 -8.51 -8.69 3.34
C ALA A 52 -7.00 -8.78 3.68
N PRO A 53 -6.63 -9.27 4.88
CA PRO A 53 -5.22 -9.30 5.31
C PRO A 53 -4.29 -10.00 4.34
N LYS A 54 -4.71 -11.05 3.67
CA LYS A 54 -3.88 -11.76 2.69
C LYS A 54 -3.49 -10.87 1.51
N TYR A 55 -4.40 -10.00 1.09
CA TYR A 55 -4.12 -9.06 0.00
C TYR A 55 -3.27 -7.88 0.46
N VAL A 56 -3.46 -7.43 1.69
CA VAL A 56 -2.60 -6.39 2.28
C VAL A 56 -1.14 -6.86 2.26
N GLU A 57 -0.90 -8.08 2.68
CA GLU A 57 0.46 -8.65 2.69
C GLU A 57 1.08 -8.68 1.29
N MET A 58 0.30 -9.08 0.30
CA MET A 58 0.74 -9.08 -1.11
C MET A 58 1.06 -7.65 -1.59
N MET A 59 0.22 -6.69 -1.23
CA MET A 59 0.44 -5.27 -1.57
C MET A 59 1.72 -4.73 -0.93
N GLN A 60 1.96 -5.08 0.33
CA GLN A 60 3.19 -4.68 1.02
C GLN A 60 4.42 -5.22 0.31
N GLN A 61 4.39 -6.47 -0.14
CA GLN A 61 5.49 -7.08 -0.90
C GLN A 61 5.72 -6.37 -2.22
N LEU A 62 4.66 -6.01 -2.94
CA LEU A 62 4.75 -5.25 -4.19
C LEU A 62 5.42 -3.90 -3.97
N ILE A 63 4.99 -3.17 -2.94
CA ILE A 63 5.55 -1.85 -2.61
C ILE A 63 7.04 -1.98 -2.26
N GLN A 64 7.39 -2.94 -1.42
CA GLN A 64 8.78 -3.18 -1.02
C GLN A 64 9.67 -3.48 -2.24
N GLN A 65 9.15 -4.23 -3.18
CA GLN A 65 9.89 -4.59 -4.39
C GLN A 65 10.18 -3.37 -5.28
N HIS A 66 9.26 -2.43 -5.37
CA HIS A 66 9.35 -1.29 -6.28
C HIS A 66 10.01 -0.06 -5.67
N LYS A 67 10.07 0.06 -4.35
CA LYS A 67 10.60 1.27 -3.71
C LYS A 67 12.10 1.48 -3.95
N ALA A 68 12.83 0.47 -4.38
CA ALA A 68 14.24 0.60 -4.72
C ALA A 68 14.47 1.42 -6.00
N THR A 69 13.49 1.45 -6.90
CA THR A 69 13.61 2.10 -8.21
C THR A 69 12.60 3.23 -8.42
N LYS A 70 11.68 3.43 -7.49
CA LYS A 70 10.55 4.35 -7.63
C LYS A 70 10.29 5.09 -6.33
N GLY A 71 9.92 6.35 -6.43
CA GLY A 71 9.38 7.11 -5.30
C GLY A 71 7.92 6.71 -5.08
N ILE A 72 7.54 6.32 -3.86
CA ILE A 72 6.18 5.89 -3.55
C ILE A 72 5.68 6.68 -2.36
N ILE A 73 4.53 7.34 -2.54
CA ILE A 73 3.85 8.07 -1.49
C ILE A 73 2.55 7.33 -1.18
N ILE A 74 2.34 7.01 0.09
CA ILE A 74 1.16 6.27 0.54
C ILE A 74 0.41 7.13 1.54
N SER A 75 -0.90 7.30 1.35
CA SER A 75 -1.79 7.84 2.37
C SER A 75 -2.73 6.75 2.84
N ASP A 76 -2.78 6.49 4.14
CA ASP A 76 -3.66 5.48 4.71
C ASP A 76 -3.80 5.72 6.21
N HIS A 77 -4.94 5.29 6.77
CA HIS A 77 -5.16 5.30 8.20
C HIS A 77 -4.77 3.97 8.86
N MET A 78 -4.43 2.97 8.08
CA MET A 78 -3.95 1.67 8.54
C MET A 78 -2.48 1.78 8.93
N TYR A 79 -2.20 2.49 10.04
CA TYR A 79 -0.85 2.92 10.39
C TYR A 79 0.14 1.76 10.57
N GLU A 80 -0.30 0.63 11.10
CA GLU A 80 0.60 -0.52 11.31
C GLU A 80 1.12 -1.05 9.97
N GLN A 81 0.23 -1.21 9.00
CA GLN A 81 0.58 -1.69 7.67
C GLN A 81 1.49 -0.71 6.92
N VAL A 82 1.26 0.59 7.12
CA VAL A 82 2.09 1.65 6.52
C VAL A 82 3.47 1.68 7.19
N MET A 83 3.53 1.61 8.51
CA MET A 83 4.81 1.62 9.25
C MET A 83 5.72 0.47 8.85
N ASP A 84 5.15 -0.70 8.56
CA ASP A 84 5.92 -1.89 8.21
C ASP A 84 6.75 -1.72 6.94
N ILE A 85 6.36 -0.81 6.05
CA ILE A 85 6.93 -0.73 4.70
C ILE A 85 7.48 0.64 4.31
N THR A 86 7.32 1.65 5.15
CA THR A 86 7.76 3.01 4.81
C THR A 86 9.13 3.32 5.40
N ASP A 87 9.89 4.12 4.67
CA ASP A 87 11.17 4.64 5.13
C ASP A 87 10.96 5.89 6.00
N ASP A 88 10.03 6.74 5.60
CA ASP A 88 9.65 7.95 6.33
C ASP A 88 8.14 7.98 6.51
N LEU A 89 7.70 8.28 7.72
CA LEU A 89 6.29 8.32 8.07
C LEU A 89 5.94 9.69 8.66
N PHE A 90 4.80 10.23 8.24
CA PHE A 90 4.32 11.52 8.73
C PHE A 90 2.85 11.41 9.12
N LEU A 91 2.50 12.03 10.24
CA LEU A 91 1.10 12.26 10.59
C LEU A 91 0.64 13.58 9.96
N LEU A 92 -0.45 13.53 9.20
CA LEU A 92 -1.07 14.72 8.65
C LEU A 92 -2.26 15.10 9.53
N ARG A 93 -2.22 16.30 10.09
CA ARG A 93 -3.31 16.82 10.94
C ARG A 93 -3.37 18.33 10.85
N ASP A 94 -4.58 18.87 10.66
CA ASP A 94 -4.85 20.32 10.62
C ASP A 94 -3.97 21.06 9.61
N GLY A 95 -3.66 20.41 8.48
CA GLY A 95 -2.84 21.01 7.43
C GLY A 95 -1.34 20.97 7.67
N TYR A 96 -0.90 20.31 8.75
CA TYR A 96 0.52 20.16 9.10
C TYR A 96 0.94 18.71 9.07
N THR A 97 2.23 18.47 8.81
CA THR A 97 2.82 17.14 8.88
C THR A 97 3.75 17.05 10.09
N PHE A 98 3.70 15.93 10.79
CA PHE A 98 4.51 15.66 11.97
C PHE A 98 5.29 14.37 11.73
N PRO A 99 6.64 14.39 11.79
CA PRO A 99 7.43 13.17 11.62
C PRO A 99 7.11 12.14 12.69
N ILE A 100 6.92 10.90 12.26
CA ILE A 100 6.63 9.76 13.14
C ILE A 100 7.75 8.74 12.98
N LYS A 101 8.42 8.40 14.06
CA LYS A 101 9.52 7.43 14.05
C LYS A 101 9.12 6.09 14.66
N CYS A 102 8.12 6.08 15.53
CA CYS A 102 7.67 4.89 16.22
C CYS A 102 6.20 5.04 16.62
N ARG A 103 5.61 3.93 17.05
CA ARG A 103 4.21 3.90 17.47
C ARG A 103 3.91 4.88 18.60
N GLU A 104 4.85 5.07 19.50
CA GLU A 104 4.72 5.98 20.65
C GLU A 104 4.53 7.44 20.21
N ASP A 105 5.10 7.83 19.09
CA ASP A 105 4.88 9.18 18.52
C ASP A 105 3.42 9.39 18.14
N LEU A 106 2.75 8.36 17.61
CA LEU A 106 1.33 8.43 17.29
C LEU A 106 0.47 8.56 18.54
N ILE A 107 0.86 7.90 19.62
CA ILE A 107 0.20 8.04 20.93
C ILE A 107 0.40 9.46 21.44
N HIS A 108 1.63 9.97 21.37
CA HIS A 108 1.97 11.31 21.83
C HIS A 108 1.17 12.39 21.11
N HIS A 109 0.96 12.24 19.81
CA HIS A 109 0.14 13.15 19.03
C HIS A 109 -1.36 12.89 19.15
N GLY A 110 -1.78 11.91 19.93
CA GLY A 110 -3.19 11.60 20.14
C GLY A 110 -3.88 10.89 18.98
N TYR A 111 -3.11 10.39 18.02
CA TYR A 111 -3.68 9.69 16.87
C TYR A 111 -4.21 8.30 17.23
N ILE A 112 -3.51 7.60 18.13
CA ILE A 112 -3.94 6.30 18.66
C ILE A 112 -3.92 6.32 20.18
N LEU A 113 -4.68 5.42 20.78
CA LEU A 113 -4.70 5.21 22.23
C LEU A 113 -3.68 4.14 22.61
N ARG A 114 -3.28 4.15 23.88
CA ARG A 114 -2.38 3.14 24.42
C ARG A 114 -2.98 1.74 24.40
#